data_7a84b09abd4f3129885c8473af21ea98
#
_entry.id   7a84b09abd4f3129885c8473af21ea98
#
_cell.length_a   1.000
_cell.length_b   1.000
_cell.length_c   1.000
_cell.angle_alpha   90.00
_cell.angle_beta   90.00
_cell.angle_gamma   90.00
#
_symmetry.space_group_name_H-M   'P 1'
#
loop_
_entity.id
_entity.type
_entity.pdbx_description
1 polymer ?
#
loop_
_entity_poly.entity_id
_entity_poly.type
_entity_poly.pdbx_seq_one_letter_code
_entity_poly.pdbx_strand_id
1 'polypeptide(L)'
;MKEENEFKDLKITFSFESLPLQDGEEVRSHEHYHICELIQIQQILLPTNFCSFMSCKSEPFYREKQGKFLASSYLKKPVRKMCLIAGGRDKNIKSKLITMIKSGQHRGRDSFGVWTNRGILKSEDFSEVNEIPDGDIGLLQCRLAMTGSKSFTQPFYNEFVLVHNGEIYNHKQVRGFLESKGVEFESDVDTEVILRFLEFLIETNKPISQAVSELMMALNGDYAVAFSDKENIYLFRDPIGIRPLYYSPNGFFASEKKVLWKIGEIAIPVKPGTLIKISASRIEALELLSPLELKGKLFNYEQAKLGIQKGLDYSTKLRSSKRVGVLFSGGLDSSLIALLAKKYSKEVILYTAGAEGSPDLEWARKVSEQLDLTLKEYVFDLEKVKEAIYPVMFAVEEPNAMNLAIGIPMYFATKLAAEDGTKILLSGQGADELFGGYAKYITNPSLMEKDLIKMGEKNLARDDKIAMLNGVEGRFPFLDLNLVRTGLRAPKEYKINNGIRKAILREVALEFGLPKEVAYREKKACQYGTNAQKLLTKIAKQEGLKLSQFAEKLFKEVFEQR
;
A
#
# COMPACT_ATOMS: atom_id res chain seq x y z
N MET A 1 20.13 2.42 -43.46
CA MET A 1 18.92 3.15 -43.84
C MET A 1 17.85 2.17 -44.34
N LYS A 2 17.20 1.43 -43.43
CA LYS A 2 16.01 0.60 -43.67
C LYS A 2 15.58 -0.11 -42.37
N GLU A 3 15.45 0.61 -41.25
CA GLU A 3 14.88 0.07 -40.00
C GLU A 3 14.10 1.12 -39.17
N GLU A 4 13.63 2.22 -39.79
CA GLU A 4 13.02 3.32 -39.04
C GLU A 4 11.49 3.44 -39.20
N ASN A 5 10.79 2.44 -39.77
CA ASN A 5 9.38 2.65 -40.14
C ASN A 5 8.34 1.67 -39.62
N GLU A 6 8.66 0.83 -38.62
CA GLU A 6 7.67 -0.16 -38.10
C GLU A 6 6.90 0.23 -36.82
N PHE A 7 7.11 1.42 -36.25
CA PHE A 7 6.48 1.81 -34.98
C PHE A 7 5.42 2.94 -35.08
N LYS A 8 5.01 3.33 -36.27
CA LYS A 8 4.07 4.47 -36.44
C LYS A 8 2.58 4.13 -36.31
N ASP A 9 2.17 2.86 -36.27
CA ASP A 9 0.75 2.48 -36.33
C ASP A 9 0.25 1.62 -35.15
N LEU A 10 0.75 1.81 -33.92
CA LEU A 10 0.10 1.22 -32.75
C LEU A 10 -1.03 2.13 -32.24
N LYS A 11 -2.09 2.26 -33.03
CA LYS A 11 -3.41 2.69 -32.53
C LYS A 11 -3.97 1.56 -31.68
N ILE A 12 -3.87 1.69 -30.36
CA ILE A 12 -4.58 0.80 -29.43
C ILE A 12 -6.03 1.27 -29.42
N THR A 13 -6.87 0.60 -30.21
CA THR A 13 -8.31 0.79 -30.19
C THR A 13 -8.87 -0.09 -29.07
N PHE A 14 -9.35 0.51 -28.00
CA PHE A 14 -10.16 -0.19 -27.01
C PHE A 14 -11.59 -0.27 -27.51
N SER A 15 -12.05 -1.45 -27.91
CA SER A 15 -13.48 -1.72 -28.08
C SER A 15 -14.06 -2.03 -26.70
N PHE A 16 -14.80 -1.09 -26.15
CA PHE A 16 -15.71 -1.37 -25.05
C PHE A 16 -16.98 -1.97 -25.69
N GLU A 17 -17.27 -3.22 -25.41
CA GLU A 17 -18.62 -3.73 -25.60
C GLU A 17 -19.53 -3.02 -24.59
N SER A 18 -20.42 -2.20 -25.11
CA SER A 18 -21.39 -1.43 -24.35
C SER A 18 -22.37 -2.37 -23.64
N LEU A 19 -22.58 -2.17 -22.36
CA LEU A 19 -23.79 -2.60 -21.67
C LEU A 19 -25.01 -2.02 -22.40
N PRO A 20 -26.12 -2.77 -22.54
CA PRO A 20 -27.27 -2.32 -23.30
C PRO A 20 -27.90 -1.09 -22.63
N LEU A 21 -27.76 0.07 -23.27
CA LEU A 21 -28.54 1.26 -23.00
C LEU A 21 -29.89 1.15 -23.68
N GLN A 22 -30.95 1.40 -22.92
CA GLN A 22 -32.28 1.61 -23.50
C GLN A 22 -32.29 2.91 -24.29
N ASP A 23 -32.80 2.76 -25.51
CA ASP A 23 -33.23 3.74 -26.51
C ASP A 23 -32.97 5.26 -26.34
N GLY A 24 -32.13 5.78 -27.22
CA GLY A 24 -32.44 7.01 -27.94
C GLY A 24 -31.82 8.32 -27.46
N GLU A 25 -30.48 8.42 -27.21
CA GLU A 25 -29.81 9.73 -27.29
C GLU A 25 -28.43 9.61 -27.95
N GLU A 26 -28.20 10.46 -28.96
CA GLU A 26 -26.89 10.64 -29.59
C GLU A 26 -25.87 11.20 -28.59
N VAL A 27 -24.88 10.41 -28.21
CA VAL A 27 -23.77 10.84 -27.36
C VAL A 27 -22.85 11.77 -28.17
N ARG A 28 -22.78 13.03 -27.76
CA ARG A 28 -21.92 14.06 -28.35
C ARG A 28 -20.44 13.77 -28.07
N SER A 29 -19.62 14.00 -29.06
CA SER A 29 -18.18 13.71 -29.18
C SER A 29 -17.23 14.28 -28.09
N HIS A 30 -17.70 14.96 -27.07
CA HIS A 30 -16.86 15.54 -26.01
C HIS A 30 -16.45 14.56 -24.90
N GLU A 31 -17.22 13.49 -24.67
CA GLU A 31 -16.90 12.54 -23.58
C GLU A 31 -15.67 11.66 -23.86
N HIS A 32 -15.36 11.38 -25.12
CA HIS A 32 -14.18 10.60 -25.51
C HIS A 32 -12.84 11.32 -25.24
N TYR A 33 -12.83 12.65 -25.21
CA TYR A 33 -11.61 13.42 -25.00
C TYR A 33 -11.09 13.32 -23.56
N HIS A 34 -11.94 13.33 -22.55
CA HIS A 34 -11.51 13.29 -21.15
C HIS A 34 -10.95 11.93 -20.72
N ILE A 35 -11.51 10.83 -21.21
CA ILE A 35 -10.97 9.48 -20.93
C ILE A 35 -9.60 9.31 -21.58
N CYS A 36 -9.38 9.85 -22.79
CA CYS A 36 -8.08 9.82 -23.46
C CYS A 36 -7.03 10.65 -22.71
N GLU A 37 -7.37 11.81 -22.14
CA GLU A 37 -6.45 12.63 -21.34
C GLU A 37 -6.09 11.94 -20.02
N LEU A 38 -7.03 11.28 -19.34
CA LEU A 38 -6.77 10.51 -18.10
C LEU A 38 -5.89 9.28 -18.37
N ILE A 39 -6.08 8.61 -19.51
CA ILE A 39 -5.20 7.52 -19.95
C ILE A 39 -3.82 8.06 -20.33
N GLN A 40 -3.72 9.27 -20.90
CA GLN A 40 -2.43 9.93 -21.18
C GLN A 40 -1.66 10.26 -19.89
N ILE A 41 -2.31 10.63 -18.79
CA ILE A 41 -1.63 10.83 -17.50
C ILE A 41 -0.92 9.54 -17.04
N GLN A 42 -1.47 8.37 -17.31
CA GLN A 42 -0.81 7.08 -17.04
C GLN A 42 0.18 6.67 -18.16
N GLN A 43 -0.03 7.08 -19.41
CA GLN A 43 0.86 6.76 -20.53
C GLN A 43 2.09 7.68 -20.62
N ILE A 44 2.03 8.92 -20.12
CA ILE A 44 3.18 9.82 -19.97
C ILE A 44 4.24 9.21 -19.02
N LEU A 45 3.88 8.19 -18.26
CA LEU A 45 4.77 7.48 -17.35
C LEU A 45 5.53 6.29 -17.98
N LEU A 46 5.27 5.97 -19.25
CA LEU A 46 6.15 5.08 -20.01
C LEU A 46 7.24 5.97 -20.65
N PRO A 47 8.53 5.73 -20.39
CA PRO A 47 9.59 6.53 -21.01
C PRO A 47 9.58 6.31 -22.51
N THR A 48 8.97 7.22 -23.26
CA THR A 48 9.24 7.38 -24.67
C THR A 48 10.57 8.12 -24.79
N ASN A 49 11.66 7.37 -24.90
CA ASN A 49 12.87 7.92 -25.46
C ASN A 49 12.61 8.18 -26.94
N PHE A 50 12.28 9.41 -27.29
CA PHE A 50 12.63 10.02 -28.59
C PHE A 50 12.33 11.52 -28.51
N CYS A 51 13.36 12.29 -28.19
CA CYS A 51 13.70 13.53 -28.87
C CYS A 51 15.07 14.00 -28.38
N SER A 52 16.05 13.76 -29.19
CA SER A 52 17.34 14.43 -29.15
C SER A 52 17.22 15.81 -29.79
N PHE A 53 18.04 16.72 -29.26
CA PHE A 53 18.34 18.06 -29.79
C PHE A 53 17.32 19.18 -29.58
N MET A 54 17.54 19.97 -28.52
CA MET A 54 17.95 21.37 -28.66
C MET A 54 18.43 21.92 -27.32
N SER A 55 19.61 22.46 -27.36
CA SER A 55 20.30 23.14 -26.29
C SER A 55 19.62 24.45 -25.92
N CYS A 56 19.45 24.71 -24.62
CA CYS A 56 19.45 26.06 -24.10
C CYS A 56 20.06 26.05 -22.68
N LYS A 57 21.18 26.74 -22.59
CA LYS A 57 21.85 27.10 -21.34
C LYS A 57 21.06 28.20 -20.65
N SER A 58 20.84 28.06 -19.36
CA SER A 58 20.91 29.19 -18.40
C SER A 58 20.86 28.67 -16.98
N GLU A 59 21.98 28.77 -16.28
CA GLU A 59 22.03 28.79 -14.81
C GLU A 59 21.52 30.13 -14.31
N PRO A 60 21.03 30.20 -13.08
CA PRO A 60 21.59 31.15 -12.17
C PRO A 60 21.95 30.60 -10.78
N PHE A 61 23.10 30.99 -10.37
CA PHE A 61 23.70 31.13 -9.04
C PHE A 61 22.69 31.40 -7.91
N TYR A 62 22.81 30.62 -6.81
CA TYR A 62 22.46 31.13 -5.48
C TYR A 62 23.56 30.80 -4.49
N ARG A 63 24.05 31.90 -3.86
CA ARG A 63 25.09 31.95 -2.85
C ARG A 63 24.62 31.34 -1.54
N GLU A 64 25.46 30.47 -0.97
CA GLU A 64 25.45 30.09 0.45
C GLU A 64 25.65 31.30 1.37
N LYS A 65 24.83 31.39 2.41
CA LYS A 65 25.17 32.10 3.65
C LYS A 65 25.31 31.09 4.77
N GLN A 66 26.54 30.98 5.25
CA GLN A 66 26.88 30.27 6.48
C GLN A 66 26.32 31.01 7.69
N GLY A 67 25.59 30.34 8.53
CA GLY A 67 25.20 30.76 9.87
C GLY A 67 25.42 29.62 10.85
N LYS A 68 26.46 29.74 11.67
CA LYS A 68 26.73 28.86 12.82
C LYS A 68 25.58 28.94 13.81
N PHE A 69 24.99 27.81 14.17
CA PHE A 69 24.23 27.69 15.41
C PHE A 69 24.65 26.44 16.19
N LEU A 70 24.87 26.65 17.48
CA LEU A 70 25.42 25.76 18.48
C LEU A 70 24.54 24.53 18.71
N ALA A 71 25.18 23.39 18.93
CA ALA A 71 24.61 22.14 19.33
C ALA A 71 23.94 22.25 20.70
N SER A 72 22.67 21.92 20.76
CA SER A 72 21.96 21.54 21.97
C SER A 72 21.50 20.09 21.81
N SER A 73 22.07 19.24 22.65
CA SER A 73 21.78 17.83 22.79
C SER A 73 20.37 17.63 23.34
N TYR A 74 19.42 17.34 22.45
CA TYR A 74 18.17 16.71 22.85
C TYR A 74 18.05 15.36 22.13
N LEU A 75 18.03 14.30 22.92
CA LEU A 75 17.63 12.96 22.52
C LEU A 75 16.25 13.01 21.89
N LYS A 76 16.20 13.12 20.55
CA LYS A 76 14.95 13.04 19.80
C LYS A 76 14.42 11.61 19.93
N LYS A 77 13.30 11.43 20.64
CA LYS A 77 12.50 10.18 20.58
C LYS A 77 12.24 9.85 19.11
N PRO A 78 12.32 8.58 18.71
CA PRO A 78 12.09 8.21 17.32
C PRO A 78 10.67 8.63 16.90
N VAL A 79 10.58 9.43 15.85
CA VAL A 79 9.30 9.89 15.27
C VAL A 79 8.69 8.72 14.53
N ARG A 80 7.55 8.21 14.99
CA ARG A 80 6.79 7.07 14.41
C ARG A 80 5.71 7.62 13.49
N LYS A 81 5.40 6.96 12.36
CA LYS A 81 4.63 7.57 11.25
C LYS A 81 3.67 6.61 10.57
N MET A 82 2.36 6.84 10.61
CA MET A 82 1.29 6.44 9.67
C MET A 82 -0.14 6.67 10.21
N CYS A 83 -1.20 6.57 9.32
CA CYS A 83 -2.52 7.11 9.62
C CYS A 83 -3.55 6.04 10.01
N LEU A 84 -4.47 6.40 10.91
CA LEU A 84 -5.77 5.77 11.10
C LEU A 84 -6.80 6.61 10.34
N ILE A 85 -7.70 6.01 9.59
CA ILE A 85 -8.97 6.62 9.23
C ILE A 85 -10.11 5.81 9.85
N ALA A 86 -11.11 6.51 10.37
CA ALA A 86 -12.31 5.90 10.95
C ALA A 86 -13.49 6.88 10.92
N GLY A 87 -14.67 6.40 11.21
CA GLY A 87 -15.86 7.24 11.26
C GLY A 87 -17.16 6.43 11.17
N GLY A 88 -18.25 7.13 10.93
CA GLY A 88 -19.54 6.48 10.79
C GLY A 88 -20.71 7.41 10.98
N ARG A 89 -21.88 6.79 11.20
CA ARG A 89 -23.15 7.48 11.42
C ARG A 89 -23.81 6.93 12.69
N ASP A 90 -24.09 7.82 13.64
CA ASP A 90 -24.79 7.51 14.90
C ASP A 90 -25.28 8.79 15.56
N LYS A 91 -26.43 8.75 16.26
CA LYS A 91 -26.94 9.90 17.03
C LYS A 91 -25.98 10.38 18.13
N ASN A 92 -25.09 9.50 18.59
CA ASN A 92 -24.05 9.77 19.58
C ASN A 92 -22.65 9.59 18.97
N ILE A 93 -22.44 10.08 17.75
CA ILE A 93 -21.20 9.84 16.99
C ILE A 93 -19.95 10.27 17.76
N LYS A 94 -20.01 11.37 18.54
CA LYS A 94 -18.91 11.88 19.33
C LYS A 94 -18.27 10.82 20.24
N SER A 95 -19.07 10.11 21.04
CA SER A 95 -18.57 9.10 21.97
C SER A 95 -17.89 7.93 21.23
N LYS A 96 -18.44 7.54 20.08
CA LYS A 96 -17.86 6.51 19.22
C LYS A 96 -16.52 6.95 18.61
N LEU A 97 -16.43 8.19 18.09
CA LEU A 97 -15.20 8.77 17.54
C LEU A 97 -14.10 8.86 18.61
N ILE A 98 -14.42 9.29 19.83
CA ILE A 98 -13.47 9.31 20.95
C ILE A 98 -12.90 7.90 21.22
N THR A 99 -13.77 6.89 21.26
CA THR A 99 -13.37 5.50 21.46
C THR A 99 -12.51 4.98 20.31
N MET A 100 -12.85 5.32 19.06
CA MET A 100 -12.07 4.94 17.87
C MET A 100 -10.68 5.57 17.88
N ILE A 101 -10.55 6.85 18.25
CA ILE A 101 -9.25 7.53 18.39
C ILE A 101 -8.41 6.80 19.44
N LYS A 102 -8.94 6.61 20.66
CA LYS A 102 -8.22 5.97 21.78
C LYS A 102 -7.77 4.55 21.44
N SER A 103 -8.56 3.78 20.68
CA SER A 103 -8.23 2.40 20.30
C SER A 103 -7.29 2.31 19.10
N GLY A 104 -7.27 3.31 18.23
CA GLY A 104 -6.53 3.31 16.97
C GLY A 104 -5.34 4.28 16.90
N GLN A 105 -5.10 5.12 17.92
CA GLN A 105 -4.02 6.13 17.94
C GLN A 105 -2.61 5.56 17.80
N HIS A 106 -2.40 4.25 17.99
CA HIS A 106 -1.11 3.60 17.77
C HIS A 106 -0.66 3.75 16.30
N ARG A 107 -1.59 3.94 15.35
CA ARG A 107 -1.30 4.20 13.93
C ARG A 107 -0.89 5.65 13.67
N GLY A 108 -1.41 6.63 14.41
CA GLY A 108 -1.11 8.06 14.21
C GLY A 108 -1.03 8.78 15.54
N ARG A 109 0.17 9.25 15.92
CA ARG A 109 0.44 9.87 17.22
C ARG A 109 0.88 11.33 17.14
N ASP A 110 0.98 11.89 15.93
CA ASP A 110 1.48 13.26 15.74
C ASP A 110 0.35 14.30 15.85
N SER A 111 -0.83 13.97 15.35
CA SER A 111 -2.03 14.81 15.43
C SER A 111 -3.27 13.98 15.12
N PHE A 112 -4.43 14.52 15.43
CA PHE A 112 -5.71 14.00 14.99
C PHE A 112 -6.59 15.12 14.44
N GLY A 113 -7.51 14.75 13.57
CA GLY A 113 -8.55 15.63 13.11
C GLY A 113 -9.86 14.88 12.97
N VAL A 114 -10.93 15.56 13.30
CA VAL A 114 -12.30 15.04 13.28
C VAL A 114 -13.19 16.09 12.63
N TRP A 115 -13.99 15.65 11.70
CA TRP A 115 -15.12 16.38 11.19
C TRP A 115 -16.42 15.69 11.63
N THR A 116 -17.39 16.47 12.06
CA THR A 116 -18.78 16.04 12.18
C THR A 116 -19.66 16.99 11.36
N ASN A 117 -20.89 16.59 11.07
CA ASN A 117 -21.83 17.49 10.38
C ASN A 117 -22.21 18.75 11.19
N ARG A 118 -21.64 18.96 12.39
CA ARG A 118 -21.84 20.15 13.24
C ARG A 118 -20.54 20.91 13.53
N GLY A 119 -19.37 20.43 13.10
CA GLY A 119 -18.11 21.14 13.30
C GLY A 119 -16.88 20.31 13.03
N ILE A 120 -15.72 20.95 13.22
CA ILE A 120 -14.41 20.34 13.00
C ILE A 120 -13.47 20.63 14.17
N LEU A 121 -12.66 19.65 14.54
CA LEU A 121 -11.56 19.77 15.49
C LEU A 121 -10.29 19.17 14.87
N LYS A 122 -9.18 19.91 14.93
CA LYS A 122 -7.85 19.42 14.54
C LYS A 122 -6.87 19.79 15.64
N SER A 123 -6.13 18.82 16.19
CA SER A 123 -5.20 19.05 17.28
C SER A 123 -3.97 18.12 17.21
N GLU A 124 -2.85 18.61 17.75
CA GLU A 124 -1.66 17.81 18.06
C GLU A 124 -1.70 17.28 19.51
N ASP A 125 -2.64 17.77 20.35
CA ASP A 125 -2.83 17.32 21.72
C ASP A 125 -4.02 16.35 21.84
N PHE A 126 -3.73 15.08 22.08
CA PHE A 126 -4.76 14.05 22.27
C PHE A 126 -5.58 14.20 23.58
N SER A 127 -5.23 15.12 24.48
CA SER A 127 -6.06 15.45 25.63
C SER A 127 -7.35 16.18 25.22
N GLU A 128 -7.33 16.88 24.08
CA GLU A 128 -8.46 17.65 23.53
C GLU A 128 -9.51 16.74 22.83
N VAL A 129 -9.32 15.42 22.82
CA VAL A 129 -10.25 14.48 22.18
C VAL A 129 -11.70 14.61 22.69
N ASN A 130 -11.91 15.11 23.89
CA ASN A 130 -13.23 15.33 24.45
C ASN A 130 -13.94 16.60 23.90
N GLU A 131 -13.21 17.48 23.21
CA GLU A 131 -13.72 18.70 22.58
C GLU A 131 -14.27 18.46 21.17
N ILE A 132 -14.25 17.20 20.68
CA ILE A 132 -14.86 16.82 19.41
C ILE A 132 -16.30 17.34 19.36
N PRO A 133 -16.71 18.02 18.26
CA PRO A 133 -18.08 18.49 18.09
C PRO A 133 -19.09 17.36 18.10
N ASP A 134 -20.28 17.60 18.62
CA ASP A 134 -21.42 16.69 18.47
C ASP A 134 -21.78 16.52 16.98
N GLY A 135 -22.63 15.54 16.68
CA GLY A 135 -23.07 15.28 15.30
C GLY A 135 -23.75 13.92 15.16
N ASP A 136 -24.18 13.64 13.94
CA ASP A 136 -24.80 12.36 13.55
C ASP A 136 -23.96 11.62 12.50
N ILE A 137 -23.02 12.32 11.87
CA ILE A 137 -22.05 11.78 10.93
C ILE A 137 -20.69 12.31 11.35
N GLY A 138 -19.64 11.46 11.27
CA GLY A 138 -18.30 11.90 11.54
C GLY A 138 -17.23 11.09 10.81
N LEU A 139 -16.18 11.79 10.39
CA LEU A 139 -14.96 11.24 9.81
C LEU A 139 -13.76 11.69 10.64
N LEU A 140 -12.83 10.81 10.90
CA LEU A 140 -11.62 11.11 11.65
C LEU A 140 -10.37 10.56 10.96
N GLN A 141 -9.26 11.25 11.22
CA GLN A 141 -7.92 10.73 10.98
C GLN A 141 -7.05 10.95 12.22
N CYS A 142 -6.29 9.90 12.61
CA CYS A 142 -5.10 10.11 13.42
C CYS A 142 -3.90 10.11 12.48
N ARG A 143 -3.17 11.21 12.43
CA ARG A 143 -2.11 11.46 11.45
C ARG A 143 -0.74 11.06 11.97
N LEU A 144 0.02 10.59 11.00
CA LEU A 144 1.46 10.49 11.12
C LEU A 144 2.08 11.16 9.88
N ALA A 145 2.81 12.26 10.05
CA ALA A 145 3.27 13.11 8.96
C ALA A 145 4.39 12.43 8.13
N MET A 146 4.05 11.95 6.93
CA MET A 146 5.01 11.41 5.93
C MET A 146 5.42 12.47 4.92
N THR A 147 4.45 13.19 4.37
CA THR A 147 4.60 14.25 3.37
C THR A 147 3.94 15.54 3.85
N GLY A 148 4.38 16.68 3.34
CA GLY A 148 3.82 17.99 3.62
C GLY A 148 4.08 18.55 5.02
N SER A 149 3.57 19.76 5.27
CA SER A 149 3.67 20.42 6.58
C SER A 149 2.78 19.71 7.62
N LYS A 150 3.20 19.73 8.90
CA LYS A 150 2.37 19.27 10.02
C LYS A 150 1.05 20.04 10.16
N SER A 151 1.00 21.27 9.63
CA SER A 151 -0.19 22.13 9.66
C SER A 151 -1.39 21.59 8.88
N PHE A 152 -1.17 20.66 7.94
CA PHE A 152 -2.24 20.11 7.11
C PHE A 152 -2.77 18.77 7.64
N THR A 153 -3.36 18.78 8.83
CA THR A 153 -4.06 17.61 9.40
C THR A 153 -5.41 17.43 8.70
N GLN A 154 -5.71 16.19 8.31
CA GLN A 154 -7.03 15.82 7.77
C GLN A 154 -8.10 15.86 8.89
N PRO A 155 -9.39 15.92 8.53
CA PRO A 155 -9.99 15.86 7.20
C PRO A 155 -9.71 17.10 6.35
N PHE A 156 -9.52 16.90 5.02
CA PHE A 156 -9.68 17.97 4.05
C PHE A 156 -11.17 18.15 3.73
N TYR A 157 -11.59 19.37 3.49
CA TYR A 157 -13.00 19.67 3.22
C TYR A 157 -13.15 20.84 2.26
N ASN A 158 -14.13 20.74 1.39
CA ASN A 158 -14.67 21.76 0.53
C ASN A 158 -16.15 21.40 0.23
N GLU A 159 -16.51 20.99 -0.97
CA GLU A 159 -17.81 20.38 -1.26
C GLU A 159 -17.97 19.04 -0.55
N PHE A 160 -16.93 18.24 -0.57
CA PHE A 160 -16.81 16.98 0.16
C PHE A 160 -15.86 17.11 1.35
N VAL A 161 -16.02 16.19 2.29
CA VAL A 161 -15.09 15.99 3.40
C VAL A 161 -14.35 14.67 3.17
N LEU A 162 -13.02 14.66 3.24
CA LEU A 162 -12.22 13.50 2.89
C LEU A 162 -11.13 13.20 3.91
N VAL A 163 -10.99 11.90 4.24
CA VAL A 163 -9.87 11.32 4.97
C VAL A 163 -9.22 10.20 4.17
N HIS A 164 -7.91 10.12 4.23
CA HIS A 164 -7.07 9.22 3.46
C HIS A 164 -6.01 8.55 4.34
N ASN A 165 -5.83 7.25 4.17
CA ASN A 165 -4.74 6.47 4.71
C ASN A 165 -3.96 5.85 3.56
N GLY A 166 -2.75 6.33 3.32
CA GLY A 166 -1.90 5.85 2.23
C GLY A 166 -0.97 6.91 1.67
N GLU A 167 -0.50 6.66 0.45
CA GLU A 167 0.38 7.55 -0.33
C GLU A 167 0.00 7.48 -1.81
N ILE A 168 -0.19 8.65 -2.44
CA ILE A 168 -0.41 8.75 -3.90
C ILE A 168 0.92 9.14 -4.54
N TYR A 169 1.59 8.18 -5.15
CA TYR A 169 2.94 8.36 -5.70
C TYR A 169 3.00 9.30 -6.90
N ASN A 170 1.92 9.37 -7.69
CA ASN A 170 1.81 10.26 -8.83
C ASN A 170 1.04 11.57 -8.54
N HIS A 171 0.91 11.96 -7.25
CA HIS A 171 0.14 13.15 -6.87
C HIS A 171 0.61 14.43 -7.58
N LYS A 172 1.92 14.59 -7.82
CA LYS A 172 2.46 15.78 -8.51
C LYS A 172 2.01 15.86 -9.98
N GLN A 173 1.94 14.73 -10.67
CA GLN A 173 1.47 14.67 -12.07
C GLN A 173 -0.03 14.96 -12.14
N VAL A 174 -0.83 14.35 -11.25
CA VAL A 174 -2.27 14.59 -11.19
C VAL A 174 -2.54 16.05 -10.81
N ARG A 175 -1.80 16.60 -9.84
CA ARG A 175 -1.86 18.02 -9.48
C ARG A 175 -1.59 18.94 -10.67
N GLY A 176 -0.48 18.73 -11.38
CA GLY A 176 -0.14 19.54 -12.57
C GLY A 176 -1.21 19.49 -13.66
N PHE A 177 -1.85 18.32 -13.84
CA PHE A 177 -3.00 18.20 -14.73
C PHE A 177 -4.18 19.05 -14.25
N LEU A 178 -4.57 18.97 -12.98
CA LEU A 178 -5.69 19.73 -12.41
C LEU A 178 -5.41 21.24 -12.42
N GLU A 179 -4.19 21.66 -12.10
CA GLU A 179 -3.76 23.07 -12.20
C GLU A 179 -3.86 23.58 -13.64
N SER A 180 -3.57 22.75 -14.64
CA SER A 180 -3.76 23.11 -16.08
C SER A 180 -5.23 23.28 -16.48
N LYS A 181 -6.17 22.74 -15.68
CA LYS A 181 -7.61 22.89 -15.83
C LYS A 181 -8.19 24.02 -14.94
N GLY A 182 -7.35 24.77 -14.25
CA GLY A 182 -7.75 25.89 -13.39
C GLY A 182 -8.09 25.54 -11.96
N VAL A 183 -7.79 24.31 -11.51
CA VAL A 183 -8.02 23.90 -10.12
C VAL A 183 -6.91 24.46 -9.22
N GLU A 184 -7.29 25.13 -8.15
CA GLU A 184 -6.37 25.69 -7.16
C GLU A 184 -6.18 24.74 -5.96
N PHE A 185 -4.98 24.81 -5.34
CA PHE A 185 -4.59 23.99 -4.21
C PHE A 185 -4.08 24.86 -3.05
N GLU A 186 -4.42 24.46 -1.83
CA GLU A 186 -4.01 25.16 -0.58
C GLU A 186 -2.78 24.50 0.07
N SER A 187 -2.49 23.25 -0.27
CA SER A 187 -1.40 22.48 0.33
C SER A 187 -0.59 21.69 -0.71
N ASP A 188 0.53 21.12 -0.30
CA ASP A 188 1.35 20.19 -1.08
C ASP A 188 1.04 18.70 -0.77
N VAL A 189 -0.03 18.43 -0.01
CA VAL A 189 -0.39 17.10 0.46
C VAL A 189 -1.15 16.33 -0.62
N ASP A 190 -0.78 15.07 -0.80
CA ASP A 190 -1.41 14.16 -1.76
C ASP A 190 -2.91 13.92 -1.52
N THR A 191 -3.35 14.02 -0.27
CA THR A 191 -4.78 13.89 0.10
C THR A 191 -5.64 14.99 -0.53
N GLU A 192 -5.13 16.23 -0.61
CA GLU A 192 -5.86 17.30 -1.28
C GLU A 192 -6.01 17.02 -2.78
N VAL A 193 -5.02 16.37 -3.40
CA VAL A 193 -5.10 15.97 -4.80
C VAL A 193 -6.25 14.99 -5.03
N ILE A 194 -6.49 14.04 -4.10
CA ILE A 194 -7.65 13.13 -4.19
C ILE A 194 -8.96 13.93 -4.14
N LEU A 195 -9.08 14.85 -3.18
CA LEU A 195 -10.29 15.67 -3.00
C LEU A 195 -10.58 16.52 -4.23
N ARG A 196 -9.58 17.32 -4.67
CA ARG A 196 -9.74 18.21 -5.82
C ARG A 196 -10.02 17.45 -7.12
N PHE A 197 -9.45 16.25 -7.27
CA PHE A 197 -9.72 15.43 -8.44
C PHE A 197 -11.13 14.85 -8.42
N LEU A 198 -11.61 14.42 -7.25
CA LEU A 198 -12.99 13.96 -7.08
C LEU A 198 -13.98 15.08 -7.42
N GLU A 199 -13.77 16.28 -6.88
CA GLU A 199 -14.60 17.47 -7.13
C GLU A 199 -14.62 17.82 -8.61
N PHE A 200 -13.45 17.92 -9.26
CA PHE A 200 -13.32 18.17 -10.69
C PHE A 200 -14.11 17.16 -11.55
N LEU A 201 -14.04 15.87 -11.23
CA LEU A 201 -14.77 14.84 -11.95
C LEU A 201 -16.29 14.97 -11.78
N ILE A 202 -16.76 15.33 -10.57
CA ILE A 202 -18.19 15.50 -10.28
C ILE A 202 -18.74 16.77 -10.95
N GLU A 203 -17.98 17.87 -10.98
CA GLU A 203 -18.35 19.10 -11.71
C GLU A 203 -18.60 18.84 -13.20
N THR A 204 -18.03 17.78 -13.77
CA THR A 204 -18.32 17.34 -15.15
C THR A 204 -19.63 16.53 -15.27
N ASN A 205 -20.54 16.62 -14.30
CA ASN A 205 -21.83 15.93 -14.21
C ASN A 205 -21.75 14.39 -14.17
N LYS A 206 -20.63 13.82 -13.69
CA LYS A 206 -20.47 12.38 -13.54
C LYS A 206 -21.10 11.90 -12.24
N PRO A 207 -21.76 10.73 -12.24
CA PRO A 207 -22.15 10.07 -11.00
C PRO A 207 -20.92 9.79 -10.11
N ILE A 208 -21.09 9.82 -8.79
CA ILE A 208 -19.99 9.55 -7.83
C ILE A 208 -19.29 8.21 -8.13
N SER A 209 -20.03 7.17 -8.51
CA SER A 209 -19.46 5.87 -8.85
C SER A 209 -18.51 5.93 -10.05
N GLN A 210 -18.87 6.67 -11.08
CA GLN A 210 -18.03 6.88 -12.26
C GLN A 210 -16.82 7.74 -11.91
N ALA A 211 -16.99 8.85 -11.17
CA ALA A 211 -15.90 9.71 -10.72
C ALA A 211 -14.86 8.90 -9.89
N VAL A 212 -15.32 8.06 -8.95
CA VAL A 212 -14.42 7.20 -8.15
C VAL A 212 -13.74 6.15 -9.01
N SER A 213 -14.42 5.56 -10.00
CA SER A 213 -13.79 4.61 -10.93
C SER A 213 -12.66 5.24 -11.75
N GLU A 214 -12.90 6.44 -12.31
CA GLU A 214 -11.89 7.20 -13.06
C GLU A 214 -10.71 7.62 -12.17
N LEU A 215 -11.01 8.06 -10.95
CA LEU A 215 -10.01 8.38 -9.95
C LEU A 215 -9.11 7.16 -9.64
N MET A 216 -9.71 5.97 -9.40
CA MET A 216 -8.96 4.73 -9.17
C MET A 216 -8.06 4.35 -10.37
N MET A 217 -8.48 4.63 -11.60
CA MET A 217 -7.69 4.37 -12.80
C MET A 217 -6.53 5.36 -12.97
N ALA A 218 -6.67 6.60 -12.53
CA ALA A 218 -5.68 7.66 -12.69
C ALA A 218 -4.64 7.69 -11.56
N LEU A 219 -5.02 7.30 -10.34
CA LEU A 219 -4.13 7.32 -9.20
C LEU A 219 -3.19 6.11 -9.18
N ASN A 220 -1.90 6.36 -9.04
CA ASN A 220 -0.91 5.35 -8.70
C ASN A 220 -0.54 5.54 -7.22
N GLY A 221 -1.03 4.65 -6.38
CA GLY A 221 -0.87 4.76 -4.94
C GLY A 221 -1.30 3.52 -4.18
N ASP A 222 -0.98 3.52 -2.90
CA ASP A 222 -1.39 2.53 -1.92
C ASP A 222 -2.34 3.24 -0.96
N TYR A 223 -3.67 3.07 -1.11
CA TYR A 223 -4.62 3.92 -0.40
C TYR A 223 -5.91 3.25 0.07
N ALA A 224 -6.45 3.81 1.16
CA ALA A 224 -7.83 3.66 1.59
C ALA A 224 -8.41 5.05 1.86
N VAL A 225 -9.58 5.34 1.33
CA VAL A 225 -10.23 6.65 1.38
C VAL A 225 -11.64 6.53 1.94
N ALA A 226 -12.00 7.48 2.77
CA ALA A 226 -13.38 7.73 3.14
C ALA A 226 -13.71 9.20 2.88
N PHE A 227 -14.86 9.46 2.26
CA PHE A 227 -15.34 10.83 2.06
C PHE A 227 -16.85 10.94 2.31
N SER A 228 -17.33 12.15 2.49
CA SER A 228 -18.75 12.43 2.70
C SER A 228 -19.21 13.62 1.87
N ASP A 229 -20.40 13.50 1.28
CA ASP A 229 -21.17 14.60 0.69
C ASP A 229 -22.01 15.35 1.76
N LYS A 230 -21.68 15.15 3.05
CA LYS A 230 -22.38 15.65 4.26
C LYS A 230 -23.68 14.91 4.60
N GLU A 231 -24.22 14.11 3.69
CA GLU A 231 -25.39 13.24 3.91
C GLU A 231 -25.03 11.77 3.95
N ASN A 232 -24.16 11.34 3.07
CA ASN A 232 -23.72 9.94 2.95
C ASN A 232 -22.22 9.85 3.20
N ILE A 233 -21.75 8.64 3.56
CA ILE A 233 -20.33 8.30 3.65
C ILE A 233 -20.00 7.33 2.51
N TYR A 234 -18.87 7.55 1.88
CA TYR A 234 -18.35 6.72 0.79
C TYR A 234 -16.98 6.19 1.16
N LEU A 235 -16.76 4.89 0.94
CA LEU A 235 -15.51 4.21 1.26
C LEU A 235 -14.97 3.52 0.01
N PHE A 236 -13.68 3.65 -0.26
CA PHE A 236 -13.04 2.88 -1.33
C PHE A 236 -11.56 2.62 -1.03
N ARG A 237 -10.99 1.64 -1.71
CA ARG A 237 -9.58 1.27 -1.63
C ARG A 237 -8.97 1.21 -3.02
N ASP A 238 -7.62 1.26 -3.07
CA ASP A 238 -6.90 0.94 -4.30
C ASP A 238 -7.31 -0.43 -4.86
N PRO A 239 -7.18 -0.65 -6.19
CA PRO A 239 -7.63 -1.88 -6.84
C PRO A 239 -6.96 -3.17 -6.35
N ILE A 240 -5.78 -3.07 -5.70
CA ILE A 240 -5.07 -4.21 -5.10
C ILE A 240 -5.46 -4.39 -3.63
N GLY A 241 -5.92 -3.31 -2.98
CA GLY A 241 -6.28 -3.28 -1.57
C GLY A 241 -5.08 -3.30 -0.65
N ILE A 242 -4.06 -2.48 -0.94
CA ILE A 242 -2.82 -2.45 -0.18
C ILE A 242 -3.08 -1.93 1.24
N ARG A 243 -3.83 -0.83 1.38
CA ARG A 243 -4.21 -0.32 2.71
C ARG A 243 -5.49 -0.95 3.21
N PRO A 244 -5.52 -1.45 4.46
CA PRO A 244 -6.72 -2.07 5.03
C PRO A 244 -7.81 -1.05 5.31
N LEU A 245 -9.05 -1.46 5.08
CA LEU A 245 -10.27 -0.72 5.42
C LEU A 245 -11.40 -1.70 5.70
N TYR A 246 -12.15 -1.47 6.77
CA TYR A 246 -13.27 -2.28 7.22
C TYR A 246 -14.49 -1.41 7.44
N TYR A 247 -15.68 -1.99 7.28
CA TYR A 247 -16.94 -1.34 7.62
C TYR A 247 -17.82 -2.28 8.45
N SER A 248 -18.83 -1.72 9.12
CA SER A 248 -19.85 -2.48 9.83
C SER A 248 -21.22 -2.34 9.17
N PRO A 249 -22.15 -3.29 9.35
CA PRO A 249 -23.54 -3.18 8.86
C PRO A 249 -24.30 -2.00 9.46
N ASN A 250 -23.85 -1.47 10.59
CA ASN A 250 -24.46 -0.32 11.26
C ASN A 250 -23.87 1.04 10.81
N GLY A 251 -23.03 1.05 9.74
CA GLY A 251 -22.58 2.28 9.11
C GLY A 251 -21.33 2.91 9.71
N PHE A 252 -20.50 2.14 10.42
CA PHE A 252 -19.19 2.57 10.87
C PHE A 252 -18.07 2.03 9.96
N PHE A 253 -16.90 2.67 9.99
CA PHE A 253 -15.72 2.18 9.27
C PHE A 253 -14.43 2.49 10.04
N ALA A 254 -13.39 1.70 9.80
CA ALA A 254 -12.05 1.93 10.35
C ALA A 254 -10.95 1.21 9.55
N SER A 255 -9.71 1.69 9.66
CA SER A 255 -8.52 1.02 9.10
C SER A 255 -8.23 -0.35 9.72
N GLU A 256 -8.71 -0.64 10.91
CA GLU A 256 -8.46 -1.88 11.65
C GLU A 256 -9.73 -2.43 12.31
N LYS A 257 -9.84 -3.78 12.37
CA LYS A 257 -11.01 -4.47 12.94
C LYS A 257 -11.21 -4.16 14.42
N LYS A 258 -10.13 -4.14 15.20
CA LYS A 258 -10.18 -3.87 16.66
C LYS A 258 -10.76 -2.50 17.00
N VAL A 259 -10.64 -1.52 16.10
CA VAL A 259 -11.25 -0.19 16.30
C VAL A 259 -12.77 -0.29 16.24
N LEU A 260 -13.32 -1.08 15.30
CA LEU A 260 -14.75 -1.36 15.22
C LEU A 260 -15.22 -2.23 16.40
N TRP A 261 -14.47 -3.26 16.78
CA TRP A 261 -14.82 -4.11 17.93
C TRP A 261 -14.90 -3.32 19.24
N LYS A 262 -14.06 -2.29 19.43
CA LYS A 262 -14.09 -1.44 20.64
C LYS A 262 -15.34 -0.59 20.78
N ILE A 263 -16.06 -0.37 19.69
CA ILE A 263 -17.36 0.33 19.71
C ILE A 263 -18.55 -0.65 19.62
N GLY A 264 -18.30 -1.96 19.74
CA GLY A 264 -19.31 -3.02 19.69
C GLY A 264 -19.74 -3.43 18.30
N GLU A 265 -18.95 -3.09 17.25
CA GLU A 265 -19.29 -3.35 15.85
C GLU A 265 -18.53 -4.54 15.27
N ILE A 266 -19.18 -5.29 14.39
CA ILE A 266 -18.51 -6.29 13.57
C ILE A 266 -17.71 -5.61 12.44
N ALA A 267 -16.64 -6.25 11.97
CA ALA A 267 -15.77 -5.70 10.94
C ALA A 267 -15.79 -6.54 9.67
N ILE A 268 -16.29 -5.97 8.57
CA ILE A 268 -16.32 -6.57 7.24
C ILE A 268 -15.27 -5.86 6.38
N PRO A 269 -14.37 -6.57 5.68
CA PRO A 269 -13.38 -5.92 4.83
C PRO A 269 -14.06 -5.24 3.64
N VAL A 270 -13.66 -4.00 3.34
CA VAL A 270 -13.97 -3.36 2.07
C VAL A 270 -13.15 -4.08 0.99
N LYS A 271 -13.81 -4.65 -0.02
CA LYS A 271 -13.12 -5.33 -1.12
C LYS A 271 -12.27 -4.33 -1.93
N PRO A 272 -11.08 -4.74 -2.42
CA PRO A 272 -10.29 -3.92 -3.34
C PRO A 272 -11.12 -3.48 -4.55
N GLY A 273 -10.93 -2.24 -5.02
CA GLY A 273 -11.63 -1.71 -6.18
C GLY A 273 -13.14 -1.54 -6.04
N THR A 274 -13.67 -1.57 -4.81
CA THR A 274 -15.11 -1.45 -4.52
C THR A 274 -15.42 -0.10 -3.85
N LEU A 275 -16.53 0.51 -4.22
CA LEU A 275 -17.14 1.65 -3.55
C LEU A 275 -18.25 1.16 -2.62
N ILE A 276 -18.16 1.52 -1.33
CA ILE A 276 -19.24 1.35 -0.35
C ILE A 276 -19.91 2.71 -0.14
N LYS A 277 -21.23 2.79 -0.30
CA LYS A 277 -22.03 3.94 0.09
C LYS A 277 -22.81 3.61 1.36
N ILE A 278 -22.66 4.41 2.39
CA ILE A 278 -23.37 4.32 3.66
C ILE A 278 -24.34 5.50 3.74
N SER A 279 -25.62 5.24 3.59
CA SER A 279 -26.70 6.23 3.75
C SER A 279 -27.42 6.04 5.08
N ALA A 280 -28.40 6.89 5.37
CA ALA A 280 -29.21 6.77 6.58
C ALA A 280 -30.04 5.47 6.62
N SER A 281 -30.39 4.92 5.47
CA SER A 281 -31.33 3.79 5.36
C SER A 281 -30.68 2.48 4.94
N ARG A 282 -29.52 2.51 4.25
CA ARG A 282 -28.90 1.30 3.67
C ARG A 282 -27.41 1.48 3.41
N ILE A 283 -26.74 0.34 3.26
CA ILE A 283 -25.36 0.24 2.78
C ILE A 283 -25.38 -0.46 1.41
N GLU A 284 -24.73 0.15 0.44
CA GLU A 284 -24.61 -0.33 -0.93
C GLU A 284 -23.14 -0.59 -1.25
N ALA A 285 -22.85 -1.70 -1.92
CA ALA A 285 -21.51 -2.02 -2.38
C ALA A 285 -21.53 -2.15 -3.92
N LEU A 286 -20.65 -1.44 -4.58
CA LEU A 286 -20.49 -1.45 -6.04
C LEU A 286 -19.04 -1.74 -6.39
N GLU A 287 -18.78 -2.84 -7.08
CA GLU A 287 -17.46 -3.15 -7.64
C GLU A 287 -17.22 -2.24 -8.84
N LEU A 288 -16.16 -1.43 -8.78
CA LEU A 288 -15.84 -0.42 -9.80
C LEU A 288 -14.67 -0.83 -10.69
N LEU A 289 -13.67 -1.52 -10.12
CA LEU A 289 -12.44 -1.85 -10.83
C LEU A 289 -11.78 -3.10 -10.24
N SER A 290 -11.91 -4.22 -10.93
CA SER A 290 -11.13 -5.42 -10.60
C SER A 290 -9.73 -5.35 -11.19
N PRO A 291 -8.67 -5.77 -10.48
CA PRO A 291 -7.32 -5.90 -11.05
C PRO A 291 -7.31 -6.74 -12.34
N LEU A 292 -8.22 -7.74 -12.48
CA LEU A 292 -8.27 -8.61 -13.65
C LEU A 292 -8.78 -7.90 -14.91
N GLU A 293 -9.59 -6.85 -14.78
CA GLU A 293 -10.03 -6.03 -15.91
C GLU A 293 -8.86 -5.28 -16.56
N LEU A 294 -7.75 -5.16 -15.85
CA LEU A 294 -6.52 -4.57 -16.37
C LEU A 294 -5.74 -5.51 -17.30
N LYS A 295 -6.17 -6.76 -17.46
CA LYS A 295 -5.43 -7.79 -18.20
C LYS A 295 -5.21 -7.43 -19.68
N GLY A 296 -6.22 -6.98 -20.40
CA GLY A 296 -6.08 -6.57 -21.80
C GLY A 296 -5.44 -7.63 -22.70
N LYS A 297 -4.88 -7.21 -23.85
CA LYS A 297 -4.20 -8.10 -24.80
C LYS A 297 -2.90 -8.66 -24.21
N LEU A 298 -2.66 -9.96 -24.39
CA LEU A 298 -1.44 -10.62 -23.94
C LEU A 298 -0.21 -10.11 -24.70
N PHE A 299 0.90 -10.03 -23.99
CA PHE A 299 2.20 -9.65 -24.54
C PHE A 299 2.90 -10.87 -25.15
N ASN A 300 3.77 -10.63 -26.15
CA ASN A 300 4.82 -11.60 -26.50
C ASN A 300 5.93 -11.55 -25.42
N TYR A 301 6.91 -12.46 -25.55
CA TYR A 301 7.96 -12.62 -24.55
C TYR A 301 8.77 -11.34 -24.30
N GLU A 302 9.25 -10.71 -25.37
CA GLU A 302 10.09 -9.50 -25.29
C GLU A 302 9.31 -8.30 -24.74
N GLN A 303 8.06 -8.13 -25.15
CA GLN A 303 7.16 -7.11 -24.59
C GLN A 303 6.92 -7.32 -23.10
N ALA A 304 6.68 -8.57 -22.68
CA ALA A 304 6.47 -8.91 -21.28
C ALA A 304 7.74 -8.64 -20.46
N LYS A 305 8.89 -9.10 -20.93
CA LYS A 305 10.19 -8.94 -20.26
C LYS A 305 10.57 -7.47 -20.10
N LEU A 306 10.52 -6.71 -21.20
CA LEU A 306 10.79 -5.27 -21.17
C LEU A 306 9.81 -4.50 -20.30
N GLY A 307 8.52 -4.85 -20.36
CA GLY A 307 7.49 -4.23 -19.53
C GLY A 307 7.70 -4.50 -18.04
N ILE A 308 8.08 -5.72 -17.66
CA ILE A 308 8.40 -6.09 -16.27
C ILE A 308 9.65 -5.32 -15.82
N GLN A 309 10.69 -5.28 -16.63
CA GLN A 309 11.93 -4.57 -16.33
C GLN A 309 11.68 -3.08 -16.08
N LYS A 310 11.02 -2.39 -17.00
CA LYS A 310 10.66 -0.97 -16.86
C LYS A 310 9.70 -0.72 -15.70
N GLY A 311 8.69 -1.58 -15.55
CA GLY A 311 7.70 -1.46 -14.48
C GLY A 311 8.32 -1.59 -13.09
N LEU A 312 9.22 -2.56 -12.88
CA LEU A 312 9.94 -2.74 -11.60
C LEU A 312 10.88 -1.58 -11.29
N ASP A 313 11.65 -1.13 -12.27
CA ASP A 313 12.56 0.01 -12.11
C ASP A 313 11.77 1.27 -11.72
N TYR A 314 10.71 1.57 -12.46
CA TYR A 314 9.84 2.73 -12.21
C TYR A 314 9.11 2.64 -10.87
N SER A 315 8.48 1.50 -10.56
CA SER A 315 7.73 1.33 -9.31
C SER A 315 8.63 1.41 -8.08
N THR A 316 9.85 0.87 -8.16
CA THR A 316 10.84 0.98 -7.09
C THR A 316 11.29 2.43 -6.91
N LYS A 317 11.55 3.16 -8.02
CA LYS A 317 11.86 4.59 -8.00
C LYS A 317 10.79 5.41 -7.27
N LEU A 318 9.51 5.22 -7.62
CA LEU A 318 8.39 5.94 -7.01
C LEU A 318 8.25 5.70 -5.51
N ARG A 319 8.55 4.47 -5.07
CA ARG A 319 8.41 4.04 -3.67
C ARG A 319 9.67 4.25 -2.84
N SER A 320 10.77 4.68 -3.47
CA SER A 320 12.04 4.99 -2.80
C SER A 320 12.04 6.38 -2.16
N SER A 321 12.96 6.59 -1.24
CA SER A 321 13.23 7.86 -0.58
C SER A 321 14.72 8.04 -0.34
N LYS A 322 15.17 9.18 0.22
CA LYS A 322 16.60 9.41 0.51
C LYS A 322 17.22 8.30 1.35
N ARG A 323 16.49 7.81 2.35
CA ARG A 323 16.83 6.64 3.18
C ARG A 323 15.66 5.67 3.13
N VAL A 324 15.91 4.42 2.78
CA VAL A 324 14.91 3.37 2.68
C VAL A 324 15.45 2.06 3.25
N GLY A 325 14.60 1.31 3.90
CA GLY A 325 14.90 -0.06 4.29
C GLY A 325 14.29 -1.06 3.32
N VAL A 326 14.77 -2.29 3.34
CA VAL A 326 14.17 -3.42 2.63
C VAL A 326 13.92 -4.55 3.63
N LEU A 327 12.70 -5.10 3.68
CA LEU A 327 12.41 -6.35 4.37
C LEU A 327 13.09 -7.48 3.60
N PHE A 328 14.17 -8.02 4.18
CA PHE A 328 15.17 -8.78 3.43
C PHE A 328 15.26 -10.23 3.87
N SER A 329 15.03 -11.14 2.95
CA SER A 329 15.22 -12.59 3.12
C SER A 329 16.39 -13.16 2.30
N GLY A 330 17.06 -12.31 1.53
CA GLY A 330 18.08 -12.74 0.54
C GLY A 330 17.50 -13.55 -0.62
N GLY A 331 16.18 -13.70 -0.77
CA GLY A 331 15.53 -14.34 -1.89
C GLY A 331 15.48 -13.43 -3.12
N LEU A 332 15.12 -13.98 -4.29
CA LEU A 332 15.01 -13.27 -5.58
C LEU A 332 14.31 -11.92 -5.42
N ASP A 333 13.10 -11.90 -4.83
CA ASP A 333 12.22 -10.73 -4.81
C ASP A 333 12.80 -9.58 -3.99
N SER A 334 13.18 -9.87 -2.74
CA SER A 334 13.75 -8.86 -1.83
C SER A 334 15.12 -8.37 -2.29
N SER A 335 15.93 -9.24 -2.89
CA SER A 335 17.25 -8.88 -3.42
C SER A 335 17.14 -8.01 -4.68
N LEU A 336 16.19 -8.31 -5.56
CA LEU A 336 15.91 -7.48 -6.73
C LEU A 336 15.43 -6.08 -6.35
N ILE A 337 14.52 -5.98 -5.38
CA ILE A 337 14.08 -4.68 -4.85
C ILE A 337 15.23 -3.92 -4.18
N ALA A 338 16.08 -4.60 -3.40
CA ALA A 338 17.25 -3.98 -2.77
C ALA A 338 18.23 -3.41 -3.81
N LEU A 339 18.52 -4.19 -4.84
CA LEU A 339 19.40 -3.78 -5.94
C LEU A 339 18.85 -2.56 -6.70
N LEU A 340 17.55 -2.54 -6.99
CA LEU A 340 16.90 -1.41 -7.64
C LEU A 340 16.83 -0.18 -6.74
N ALA A 341 16.53 -0.35 -5.45
CA ALA A 341 16.50 0.75 -4.49
C ALA A 341 17.85 1.50 -4.39
N LYS A 342 18.99 0.77 -4.54
CA LYS A 342 20.35 1.34 -4.55
C LYS A 342 20.53 2.41 -5.64
N LYS A 343 19.75 2.37 -6.73
CA LYS A 343 19.79 3.38 -7.80
C LYS A 343 19.13 4.72 -7.41
N TYR A 344 18.16 4.68 -6.50
CA TYR A 344 17.26 5.81 -6.25
C TYR A 344 17.35 6.39 -4.84
N SER A 345 18.04 5.68 -3.93
CA SER A 345 18.20 6.07 -2.53
C SER A 345 19.65 6.37 -2.22
N LYS A 346 19.88 7.36 -1.35
CA LYS A 346 21.25 7.66 -0.85
C LYS A 346 21.73 6.60 0.13
N GLU A 347 20.79 5.99 0.85
CA GLU A 347 21.05 4.97 1.86
C GLU A 347 19.99 3.88 1.77
N VAL A 348 20.43 2.64 1.55
CA VAL A 348 19.60 1.44 1.56
C VAL A 348 20.10 0.50 2.65
N ILE A 349 19.21 0.13 3.59
CA ILE A 349 19.52 -0.77 4.69
C ILE A 349 18.62 -1.99 4.60
N LEU A 350 19.21 -3.16 4.69
CA LEU A 350 18.51 -4.44 4.69
C LEU A 350 18.12 -4.81 6.13
N TYR A 351 16.87 -5.15 6.38
CA TYR A 351 16.37 -5.58 7.68
C TYR A 351 15.84 -7.01 7.62
N THR A 352 16.36 -7.87 8.48
CA THR A 352 15.95 -9.27 8.58
C THR A 352 15.79 -9.68 10.03
N ALA A 353 15.04 -10.77 10.26
CA ALA A 353 14.95 -11.37 11.59
C ALA A 353 14.78 -12.88 11.47
N GLY A 354 15.42 -13.62 12.38
CA GLY A 354 15.37 -15.08 12.40
C GLY A 354 15.93 -15.63 13.72
N ALA A 355 15.66 -16.91 13.99
CA ALA A 355 16.34 -17.60 15.08
C ALA A 355 17.81 -17.87 14.69
N GLU A 356 18.69 -17.97 15.69
CA GLU A 356 20.09 -18.31 15.45
C GLU A 356 20.21 -19.59 14.62
N GLY A 357 21.13 -19.61 13.63
CA GLY A 357 21.31 -20.71 12.70
C GLY A 357 20.13 -20.98 11.78
N SER A 358 19.20 -20.04 11.62
CA SER A 358 18.09 -20.18 10.68
C SER A 358 18.56 -19.97 9.23
N PRO A 359 18.08 -20.78 8.28
CA PRO A 359 18.55 -20.73 6.90
C PRO A 359 18.39 -19.37 6.22
N ASP A 360 17.33 -18.62 6.55
CA ASP A 360 17.11 -17.29 5.97
C ASP A 360 18.06 -16.24 6.51
N LEU A 361 18.46 -16.34 7.80
CA LEU A 361 19.39 -15.41 8.41
C LEU A 361 20.80 -15.59 7.80
N GLU A 362 21.28 -16.84 7.74
CA GLU A 362 22.58 -17.17 7.13
C GLU A 362 22.66 -16.74 5.66
N TRP A 363 21.57 -16.98 4.94
CA TRP A 363 21.49 -16.59 3.53
C TRP A 363 21.43 -15.07 3.33
N ALA A 364 20.70 -14.37 4.18
CA ALA A 364 20.62 -12.92 4.14
C ALA A 364 22.00 -12.28 4.37
N ARG A 365 22.82 -12.79 5.30
CA ARG A 365 24.21 -12.36 5.51
C ARG A 365 25.03 -12.50 4.24
N LYS A 366 25.02 -13.70 3.63
CA LYS A 366 25.77 -13.97 2.40
C LYS A 366 25.37 -13.04 1.24
N VAL A 367 24.05 -12.86 1.03
CA VAL A 367 23.55 -12.05 -0.10
C VAL A 367 23.75 -10.55 0.14
N SER A 368 23.67 -10.08 1.37
CA SER A 368 23.95 -8.66 1.68
C SER A 368 25.39 -8.27 1.34
N GLU A 369 26.37 -9.14 1.60
CA GLU A 369 27.76 -8.95 1.20
C GLU A 369 27.91 -8.90 -0.33
N GLN A 370 27.24 -9.80 -1.06
CA GLN A 370 27.28 -9.81 -2.53
C GLN A 370 26.64 -8.56 -3.17
N LEU A 371 25.62 -7.97 -2.52
CA LEU A 371 24.98 -6.76 -2.99
C LEU A 371 25.69 -5.48 -2.53
N ASP A 372 26.72 -5.62 -1.67
CA ASP A 372 27.39 -4.50 -1.02
C ASP A 372 26.37 -3.55 -0.38
N LEU A 373 25.54 -4.10 0.53
CA LEU A 373 24.50 -3.38 1.26
C LEU A 373 24.54 -3.73 2.75
N THR A 374 24.37 -2.73 3.59
CA THR A 374 24.34 -2.89 5.05
C THR A 374 23.15 -3.75 5.47
N LEU A 375 23.44 -4.86 6.16
CA LEU A 375 22.44 -5.72 6.79
C LEU A 375 22.33 -5.40 8.27
N LYS A 376 21.11 -5.20 8.75
CA LYS A 376 20.75 -5.20 10.17
C LYS A 376 19.84 -6.38 10.44
N GLU A 377 20.22 -7.17 11.41
CA GLU A 377 19.53 -8.42 11.76
C GLU A 377 19.06 -8.41 13.20
N TYR A 378 17.90 -9.00 13.45
CA TYR A 378 17.40 -9.29 14.78
C TYR A 378 17.37 -10.79 15.00
N VAL A 379 18.23 -11.27 15.89
CA VAL A 379 18.27 -12.68 16.28
C VAL A 379 17.33 -12.91 17.46
N PHE A 380 16.37 -13.81 17.30
CA PHE A 380 15.39 -14.11 18.35
C PHE A 380 15.46 -15.57 18.80
N ASP A 381 15.22 -15.76 20.07
CA ASP A 381 15.09 -17.06 20.77
C ASP A 381 13.63 -17.30 21.19
N LEU A 382 13.42 -18.34 22.01
CA LEU A 382 12.11 -18.72 22.52
C LEU A 382 11.47 -17.63 23.40
N GLU A 383 12.27 -16.96 24.24
CA GLU A 383 11.77 -15.93 25.17
C GLU A 383 11.37 -14.67 24.38
N LYS A 384 12.16 -14.27 23.41
CA LYS A 384 11.79 -13.16 22.50
C LYS A 384 10.52 -13.46 21.72
N VAL A 385 10.31 -14.69 21.26
CA VAL A 385 9.05 -15.08 20.62
C VAL A 385 7.88 -14.95 21.58
N LYS A 386 8.02 -15.36 22.87
CA LYS A 386 6.98 -15.16 23.89
C LYS A 386 6.63 -13.69 24.13
N GLU A 387 7.64 -12.79 24.10
CA GLU A 387 7.41 -11.34 24.18
C GLU A 387 6.64 -10.80 22.97
N ALA A 388 6.88 -11.37 21.76
CA ALA A 388 6.32 -10.89 20.51
C ALA A 388 4.90 -11.39 20.21
N ILE A 389 4.45 -12.53 20.77
CA ILE A 389 3.17 -13.15 20.38
C ILE A 389 1.95 -12.26 20.65
N TYR A 390 1.92 -11.52 21.76
CA TYR A 390 0.82 -10.61 22.10
C TYR A 390 0.74 -9.39 21.16
N PRO A 391 1.82 -8.60 20.96
CA PRO A 391 1.79 -7.50 20.02
C PRO A 391 1.54 -7.96 18.57
N VAL A 392 2.05 -9.11 18.15
CA VAL A 392 1.79 -9.66 16.81
C VAL A 392 0.32 -10.08 16.68
N MET A 393 -0.27 -10.75 17.67
CA MET A 393 -1.70 -11.10 17.66
C MET A 393 -2.58 -9.85 17.63
N PHE A 394 -2.22 -8.81 18.41
CA PHE A 394 -2.92 -7.52 18.39
C PHE A 394 -2.88 -6.86 17.02
N ALA A 395 -1.78 -6.98 16.27
CA ALA A 395 -1.69 -6.46 14.89
C ALA A 395 -2.44 -7.34 13.89
N VAL A 396 -2.31 -8.67 13.98
CA VAL A 396 -2.90 -9.62 13.01
C VAL A 396 -4.43 -9.62 13.06
N GLU A 397 -5.04 -9.50 14.27
CA GLU A 397 -6.49 -9.48 14.48
C GLU A 397 -7.23 -10.73 13.96
N GLU A 398 -6.56 -11.88 13.98
CA GLU A 398 -7.12 -13.17 13.52
C GLU A 398 -6.50 -14.34 14.30
N PRO A 399 -7.30 -15.34 14.71
CA PRO A 399 -6.82 -16.54 15.38
C PRO A 399 -6.14 -17.49 14.39
N ASN A 400 -5.17 -16.99 13.61
CA ASN A 400 -4.51 -17.71 12.53
C ASN A 400 -3.04 -17.98 12.87
N ALA A 401 -2.73 -19.26 13.13
CA ALA A 401 -1.38 -19.71 13.49
C ALA A 401 -0.31 -19.39 12.43
N MET A 402 -0.67 -19.45 11.12
CA MET A 402 0.26 -19.14 10.05
C MET A 402 0.56 -17.63 9.99
N ASN A 403 -0.47 -16.79 10.13
CA ASN A 403 -0.28 -15.34 10.16
C ASN A 403 0.53 -14.90 11.39
N LEU A 404 0.35 -15.56 12.54
CA LEU A 404 1.16 -15.33 13.72
C LEU A 404 2.63 -15.72 13.48
N ALA A 405 2.89 -16.89 12.89
CA ALA A 405 4.24 -17.37 12.60
C ALA A 405 5.00 -16.53 11.57
N ILE A 406 4.30 -15.98 10.55
CA ILE A 406 4.88 -15.05 9.58
C ILE A 406 5.08 -13.67 10.23
N GLY A 407 4.16 -13.26 11.10
CA GLY A 407 4.18 -11.95 11.75
C GLY A 407 5.34 -11.75 12.70
N ILE A 408 5.82 -12.80 13.38
CA ILE A 408 6.90 -12.70 14.37
C ILE A 408 8.21 -12.17 13.77
N PRO A 409 8.81 -12.77 12.72
CA PRO A 409 10.03 -12.22 12.13
C PRO A 409 9.80 -10.84 11.50
N MET A 410 8.64 -10.60 10.93
CA MET A 410 8.30 -9.29 10.38
C MET A 410 8.21 -8.22 11.48
N TYR A 411 7.61 -8.54 12.64
CA TYR A 411 7.54 -7.66 13.80
C TYR A 411 8.94 -7.23 14.27
N PHE A 412 9.88 -8.17 14.41
CA PHE A 412 11.23 -7.86 14.84
C PHE A 412 12.01 -7.06 13.79
N ALA A 413 11.90 -7.40 12.49
CA ALA A 413 12.56 -6.67 11.43
C ALA A 413 12.03 -5.23 11.32
N THR A 414 10.72 -5.02 11.42
CA THR A 414 10.10 -3.68 11.39
C THR A 414 10.40 -2.89 12.67
N LYS A 415 10.47 -3.55 13.85
CA LYS A 415 10.89 -2.93 15.11
C LYS A 415 12.34 -2.42 15.02
N LEU A 416 13.24 -3.26 14.52
CA LEU A 416 14.64 -2.88 14.31
C LEU A 416 14.78 -1.69 13.36
N ALA A 417 14.04 -1.67 12.26
CA ALA A 417 14.00 -0.55 11.32
C ALA A 417 13.51 0.74 11.98
N ALA A 418 12.46 0.65 12.81
CA ALA A 418 11.92 1.79 13.56
C ALA A 418 12.93 2.35 14.58
N GLU A 419 13.62 1.48 15.30
CA GLU A 419 14.67 1.85 16.27
C GLU A 419 15.85 2.51 15.57
N ASP A 420 16.16 2.10 14.36
CA ASP A 420 17.19 2.69 13.50
C ASP A 420 16.74 4.00 12.79
N GLY A 421 15.52 4.46 13.02
CA GLY A 421 14.97 5.67 12.41
C GLY A 421 14.54 5.52 10.94
N THR A 422 14.56 4.30 10.39
CA THR A 422 14.06 4.03 9.05
C THR A 422 12.54 4.00 9.05
N LYS A 423 11.92 4.81 8.17
CA LYS A 423 10.48 5.05 8.15
C LYS A 423 9.73 4.27 7.08
N ILE A 424 10.43 3.96 5.99
CA ILE A 424 9.90 3.31 4.79
C ILE A 424 10.64 1.99 4.60
N LEU A 425 9.88 0.90 4.46
CA LEU A 425 10.38 -0.42 4.13
C LEU A 425 9.79 -0.92 2.82
N LEU A 426 10.66 -1.19 1.85
CA LEU A 426 10.27 -1.88 0.63
C LEU A 426 10.15 -3.38 0.90
N SER A 427 9.18 -4.02 0.27
CA SER A 427 8.94 -5.46 0.38
C SER A 427 8.80 -6.11 -0.99
N GLY A 428 9.30 -7.33 -1.12
CA GLY A 428 9.11 -8.19 -2.30
C GLY A 428 7.73 -8.84 -2.40
N GLN A 429 6.77 -8.46 -1.55
CA GLN A 429 5.41 -8.99 -1.53
C GLN A 429 4.69 -8.72 -2.86
N GLY A 430 3.90 -9.68 -3.35
CA GLY A 430 3.20 -9.63 -4.63
C GLY A 430 3.92 -10.33 -5.76
N ALA A 431 5.24 -10.50 -5.68
CA ALA A 431 6.02 -11.18 -6.72
C ALA A 431 5.59 -12.64 -6.96
N ASP A 432 5.17 -13.35 -5.90
CA ASP A 432 4.76 -14.74 -6.00
C ASP A 432 3.44 -14.90 -6.73
N GLU A 433 2.45 -14.09 -6.39
CA GLU A 433 1.13 -14.11 -6.99
C GLU A 433 1.17 -13.62 -8.44
N LEU A 434 1.98 -12.60 -8.72
CA LEU A 434 2.07 -12.00 -10.04
C LEU A 434 2.90 -12.86 -11.02
N PHE A 435 3.98 -13.51 -10.55
CA PHE A 435 4.95 -14.22 -11.39
C PHE A 435 5.05 -15.73 -11.13
N GLY A 436 4.14 -16.32 -10.35
CA GLY A 436 4.06 -17.76 -10.20
C GLY A 436 5.10 -18.36 -9.24
N GLY A 437 5.26 -17.76 -8.03
CA GLY A 437 6.28 -18.18 -7.06
C GLY A 437 5.92 -19.40 -6.21
N TYR A 438 4.64 -19.73 -6.02
CA TYR A 438 4.24 -20.87 -5.18
C TYR A 438 4.19 -22.18 -5.96
N ALA A 439 4.57 -23.29 -5.32
CA ALA A 439 4.58 -24.61 -5.94
C ALA A 439 3.20 -25.03 -6.50
N LYS A 440 2.11 -24.64 -5.84
CA LYS A 440 0.73 -24.91 -6.28
C LYS A 440 0.41 -24.32 -7.66
N TYR A 441 1.13 -23.31 -8.12
CA TYR A 441 0.91 -22.69 -9.43
C TYR A 441 1.49 -23.50 -10.58
N ILE A 442 2.42 -24.45 -10.30
CA ILE A 442 2.94 -25.38 -11.31
C ILE A 442 1.80 -26.27 -11.80
N THR A 443 0.99 -26.80 -10.87
CA THR A 443 -0.14 -27.69 -11.20
C THR A 443 -1.41 -26.92 -11.57
N ASN A 444 -1.62 -25.73 -10.99
CA ASN A 444 -2.80 -24.91 -11.25
C ASN A 444 -2.46 -23.41 -11.37
N PRO A 445 -2.00 -22.96 -12.54
CA PRO A 445 -1.60 -21.55 -12.76
C PRO A 445 -2.75 -20.54 -12.59
N SER A 446 -4.02 -20.93 -12.75
CA SER A 446 -5.18 -20.03 -12.57
C SER A 446 -5.35 -19.54 -11.12
N LEU A 447 -4.70 -20.20 -10.16
CA LEU A 447 -4.68 -19.74 -8.77
C LEU A 447 -3.88 -18.44 -8.58
N MET A 448 -2.97 -18.08 -9.48
CA MET A 448 -2.21 -16.81 -9.41
C MET A 448 -3.16 -15.61 -9.37
N GLU A 449 -4.08 -15.53 -10.31
CA GLU A 449 -5.05 -14.43 -10.41
C GLU A 449 -6.01 -14.42 -9.19
N LYS A 450 -6.46 -15.57 -8.75
CA LYS A 450 -7.31 -15.69 -7.55
C LYS A 450 -6.61 -15.25 -6.26
N ASP A 451 -5.33 -15.60 -6.12
CA ASP A 451 -4.56 -15.23 -4.95
C ASP A 451 -4.19 -13.74 -4.98
N LEU A 452 -3.90 -13.17 -6.16
CA LEU A 452 -3.65 -11.74 -6.33
C LEU A 452 -4.83 -10.90 -5.83
N ILE A 453 -6.07 -11.24 -6.21
CA ILE A 453 -7.28 -10.55 -5.73
C ILE A 453 -7.42 -10.64 -4.21
N LYS A 454 -7.07 -11.78 -3.62
CA LYS A 454 -7.25 -12.04 -2.18
C LYS A 454 -6.14 -11.44 -1.31
N MET A 455 -5.06 -10.93 -1.91
CA MET A 455 -3.94 -10.38 -1.14
C MET A 455 -4.34 -9.23 -0.23
N GLY A 456 -5.19 -8.32 -0.72
CA GLY A 456 -5.64 -7.14 0.01
C GLY A 456 -6.40 -7.46 1.30
N GLU A 457 -7.04 -8.62 1.36
CA GLU A 457 -7.80 -9.05 2.55
C GLU A 457 -6.95 -9.86 3.54
N LYS A 458 -5.83 -10.45 3.10
CA LYS A 458 -5.04 -11.40 3.88
C LYS A 458 -3.62 -10.90 4.12
N ASN A 459 -2.76 -11.07 3.12
CA ASN A 459 -1.31 -10.85 3.27
C ASN A 459 -0.99 -9.38 3.53
N LEU A 460 -1.55 -8.47 2.70
CA LEU A 460 -1.25 -7.04 2.78
C LEU A 460 -1.83 -6.42 4.05
N ALA A 461 -3.04 -6.82 4.45
CA ALA A 461 -3.63 -6.33 5.70
C ALA A 461 -2.82 -6.75 6.95
N ARG A 462 -2.26 -7.98 6.97
CA ARG A 462 -1.34 -8.42 8.03
C ARG A 462 -0.07 -7.58 8.02
N ASP A 463 0.56 -7.45 6.86
CA ASP A 463 1.87 -6.80 6.70
C ASP A 463 1.78 -5.31 7.03
N ASP A 464 0.72 -4.62 6.57
CA ASP A 464 0.43 -3.24 6.93
C ASP A 464 0.33 -3.07 8.46
N LYS A 465 -0.53 -3.85 9.13
CA LYS A 465 -0.78 -3.70 10.57
C LYS A 465 0.45 -3.99 11.44
N ILE A 466 1.29 -4.95 11.06
CA ILE A 466 2.52 -5.26 11.80
C ILE A 466 3.54 -4.13 11.61
N ALA A 467 3.73 -3.64 10.40
CA ALA A 467 4.62 -2.51 10.13
C ALA A 467 4.14 -1.25 10.88
N MET A 468 2.81 -1.01 10.87
CA MET A 468 2.15 0.08 11.58
C MET A 468 2.37 0.05 13.07
N LEU A 469 2.26 -1.12 13.70
CA LEU A 469 2.46 -1.29 15.13
C LEU A 469 3.83 -0.74 15.57
N ASN A 470 4.84 -0.88 14.72
CA ASN A 470 6.19 -0.36 14.92
C ASN A 470 6.39 1.06 14.34
N GLY A 471 5.40 1.63 13.67
CA GLY A 471 5.47 2.97 13.09
C GLY A 471 6.36 3.05 11.84
N VAL A 472 6.34 2.01 11.01
CA VAL A 472 7.08 1.92 9.75
C VAL A 472 6.10 1.69 8.61
N GLU A 473 6.31 2.36 7.48
CA GLU A 473 5.51 2.20 6.28
C GLU A 473 6.05 1.09 5.38
N GLY A 474 5.22 0.08 5.14
CA GLY A 474 5.47 -0.92 4.09
C GLY A 474 5.06 -0.39 2.72
N ARG A 475 5.96 -0.50 1.73
CA ARG A 475 5.71 -0.20 0.32
C ARG A 475 6.03 -1.41 -0.55
N PHE A 476 5.21 -1.64 -1.58
CA PHE A 476 5.16 -2.89 -2.32
C PHE A 476 5.39 -2.67 -3.84
N PRO A 477 6.65 -2.56 -4.31
CA PRO A 477 6.93 -2.26 -5.72
C PRO A 477 6.31 -3.24 -6.71
N PHE A 478 6.19 -4.53 -6.37
CA PHE A 478 5.56 -5.53 -7.25
C PHE A 478 4.05 -5.34 -7.42
N LEU A 479 3.43 -4.55 -6.55
CA LEU A 479 1.98 -4.26 -6.58
C LEU A 479 1.64 -2.88 -7.16
N ASP A 480 2.61 -2.22 -7.80
CA ASP A 480 2.34 -1.07 -8.65
C ASP A 480 1.33 -1.43 -9.74
N LEU A 481 0.29 -0.60 -9.92
CA LEU A 481 -0.82 -0.92 -10.80
C LEU A 481 -0.38 -1.17 -12.25
N ASN A 482 0.61 -0.43 -12.74
CA ASN A 482 1.14 -0.61 -14.09
C ASN A 482 1.97 -1.90 -14.22
N LEU A 483 2.71 -2.26 -13.17
CA LEU A 483 3.43 -3.52 -13.13
C LEU A 483 2.47 -4.71 -13.00
N VAL A 484 1.39 -4.58 -12.23
CA VAL A 484 0.32 -5.59 -12.14
C VAL A 484 -0.33 -5.79 -13.50
N ARG A 485 -0.68 -4.70 -14.21
CA ARG A 485 -1.17 -4.78 -15.61
C ARG A 485 -0.22 -5.56 -16.50
N THR A 486 1.06 -5.22 -16.45
CA THR A 486 2.11 -5.89 -17.25
C THR A 486 2.21 -7.36 -16.88
N GLY A 487 2.25 -7.68 -15.59
CA GLY A 487 2.29 -9.05 -15.10
C GLY A 487 1.07 -9.87 -15.52
N LEU A 488 -0.14 -9.31 -15.50
CA LEU A 488 -1.37 -9.97 -15.94
C LEU A 488 -1.38 -10.22 -17.45
N ARG A 489 -0.74 -9.35 -18.24
CA ARG A 489 -0.59 -9.48 -19.70
C ARG A 489 0.53 -10.44 -20.11
N ALA A 490 1.43 -10.81 -19.20
CA ALA A 490 2.44 -11.84 -19.43
C ALA A 490 1.79 -13.23 -19.36
N PRO A 491 1.86 -14.05 -20.43
CA PRO A 491 1.38 -15.43 -20.43
C PRO A 491 1.95 -16.24 -19.25
N LYS A 492 1.16 -17.18 -18.74
CA LYS A 492 1.55 -18.04 -17.61
C LYS A 492 2.79 -18.88 -17.93
N GLU A 493 2.98 -19.25 -19.18
CA GLU A 493 4.11 -20.03 -19.71
C GLU A 493 5.44 -19.28 -19.57
N TYR A 494 5.41 -17.94 -19.59
CA TYR A 494 6.60 -17.10 -19.35
C TYR A 494 6.94 -17.00 -17.85
N LYS A 495 5.93 -17.13 -16.99
CA LYS A 495 6.07 -17.07 -15.53
C LYS A 495 6.56 -18.39 -14.95
N ILE A 496 6.03 -19.50 -15.48
CA ILE A 496 6.39 -20.87 -15.07
C ILE A 496 6.76 -21.64 -16.33
N ASN A 497 8.05 -21.91 -16.51
CA ASN A 497 8.58 -22.58 -17.68
C ASN A 497 9.34 -23.85 -17.26
N ASN A 498 8.99 -25.02 -17.80
CA ASN A 498 9.62 -26.30 -17.48
C ASN A 498 9.78 -26.55 -15.97
N GLY A 499 8.75 -26.22 -15.16
CA GLY A 499 8.79 -26.35 -13.71
C GLY A 499 9.56 -25.25 -12.97
N ILE A 500 10.26 -24.37 -13.69
CA ILE A 500 10.97 -23.23 -13.10
C ILE A 500 9.97 -22.12 -12.80
N ARG A 501 9.80 -21.82 -11.53
CA ARG A 501 8.92 -20.75 -11.03
C ARG A 501 9.57 -19.39 -11.23
N LYS A 502 8.76 -18.36 -11.54
CA LYS A 502 9.20 -16.98 -11.80
C LYS A 502 10.22 -16.88 -12.95
N ALA A 503 10.12 -17.71 -13.99
CA ALA A 503 11.14 -17.83 -15.03
C ALA A 503 11.50 -16.46 -15.64
N ILE A 504 10.53 -15.72 -16.17
CA ILE A 504 10.76 -14.39 -16.75
C ILE A 504 11.30 -13.37 -15.73
N LEU A 505 10.87 -13.42 -14.45
CA LEU A 505 11.38 -12.53 -13.41
C LEU A 505 12.84 -12.81 -13.06
N ARG A 506 13.27 -14.09 -13.13
CA ARG A 506 14.66 -14.47 -12.91
C ARG A 506 15.57 -13.92 -14.00
N GLU A 507 15.13 -13.95 -15.26
CA GLU A 507 15.87 -13.34 -16.37
C GLU A 507 15.97 -11.82 -16.23
N VAL A 508 14.88 -11.15 -15.91
CA VAL A 508 14.87 -9.71 -15.62
C VAL A 508 15.82 -9.38 -14.46
N ALA A 509 15.86 -10.22 -13.43
CA ALA A 509 16.78 -10.03 -12.30
C ALA A 509 18.26 -10.16 -12.70
N LEU A 510 18.59 -11.12 -13.57
CA LEU A 510 19.97 -11.27 -14.10
C LEU A 510 20.38 -10.05 -14.94
N GLU A 511 19.47 -9.49 -15.75
CA GLU A 511 19.74 -8.28 -16.54
C GLU A 511 19.96 -7.03 -15.67
N PHE A 512 19.35 -6.98 -14.49
CA PHE A 512 19.66 -5.95 -13.50
C PHE A 512 20.97 -6.19 -12.75
N GLY A 513 21.64 -7.32 -12.97
CA GLY A 513 22.92 -7.67 -12.35
C GLY A 513 22.79 -8.46 -11.04
N LEU A 514 21.61 -9.04 -10.74
CA LEU A 514 21.48 -9.90 -9.57
C LEU A 514 22.31 -11.19 -9.77
N PRO A 515 23.13 -11.62 -8.77
CA PRO A 515 23.92 -12.85 -8.89
C PRO A 515 23.05 -14.07 -9.21
N LYS A 516 23.52 -14.95 -10.11
CA LYS A 516 22.76 -16.12 -10.59
C LYS A 516 22.32 -17.04 -9.45
N GLU A 517 23.14 -17.26 -8.44
CA GLU A 517 22.79 -18.09 -7.28
C GLU A 517 21.62 -17.49 -6.47
N VAL A 518 21.53 -16.17 -6.39
CA VAL A 518 20.42 -15.46 -5.73
C VAL A 518 19.16 -15.53 -6.60
N ALA A 519 19.32 -15.27 -7.91
CA ALA A 519 18.21 -15.30 -8.85
C ALA A 519 17.56 -16.69 -8.94
N TYR A 520 18.32 -17.78 -8.77
CA TYR A 520 17.83 -19.17 -8.88
C TYR A 520 17.65 -19.86 -7.52
N ARG A 521 17.83 -19.17 -6.39
CA ARG A 521 17.54 -19.75 -5.08
C ARG A 521 16.12 -20.30 -5.02
N GLU A 522 15.98 -21.49 -4.48
CA GLU A 522 14.65 -22.03 -4.17
C GLU A 522 13.97 -21.26 -3.03
N LYS A 523 12.71 -20.94 -3.25
CA LYS A 523 11.93 -20.21 -2.24
C LYS A 523 11.57 -21.12 -1.08
N LYS A 524 11.89 -20.65 0.14
CA LYS A 524 11.30 -21.14 1.39
C LYS A 524 10.29 -20.11 1.92
N ALA A 525 9.21 -20.57 2.53
CA ALA A 525 8.27 -19.66 3.18
C ALA A 525 8.89 -19.10 4.47
N CYS A 526 8.67 -17.82 4.73
CA CYS A 526 9.30 -17.04 5.81
C CYS A 526 9.23 -17.73 7.19
N GLN A 527 8.07 -18.27 7.58
CA GLN A 527 7.88 -18.91 8.87
C GLN A 527 8.75 -20.18 9.08
N TYR A 528 9.16 -20.84 7.99
CA TYR A 528 10.06 -22.00 8.02
C TYR A 528 11.53 -21.56 7.90
N GLY A 529 11.82 -20.65 6.99
CA GLY A 529 13.17 -20.14 6.75
C GLY A 529 13.79 -19.43 7.94
N THR A 530 12.97 -18.75 8.75
CA THR A 530 13.37 -18.04 9.99
C THR A 530 13.28 -18.89 11.25
N ASN A 531 12.80 -20.14 11.17
CA ASN A 531 12.48 -21.00 12.32
C ASN A 531 11.39 -20.46 13.28
N ALA A 532 10.67 -19.39 12.94
CA ALA A 532 9.64 -18.80 13.80
C ALA A 532 8.52 -19.81 14.12
N GLN A 533 8.02 -20.55 13.14
CA GLN A 533 6.97 -21.56 13.36
C GLN A 533 7.45 -22.70 14.29
N LYS A 534 8.72 -23.11 14.22
CA LYS A 534 9.30 -24.13 15.09
C LYS A 534 9.27 -23.69 16.54
N LEU A 535 9.71 -22.46 16.83
CA LEU A 535 9.69 -21.89 18.19
C LEU A 535 8.25 -21.69 18.70
N LEU A 536 7.36 -21.17 17.86
CA LEU A 536 5.96 -20.99 18.21
C LEU A 536 5.26 -22.32 18.52
N THR A 537 5.56 -23.38 17.76
CA THR A 537 5.06 -24.74 18.02
C THR A 537 5.60 -25.28 19.35
N LYS A 538 6.84 -24.95 19.72
CA LYS A 538 7.42 -25.34 21.02
C LYS A 538 6.68 -24.66 22.18
N ILE A 539 6.34 -23.36 22.05
CA ILE A 539 5.55 -22.63 23.05
C ILE A 539 4.17 -23.27 23.21
N ALA A 540 3.45 -23.50 22.09
CA ALA A 540 2.14 -24.14 22.14
C ALA A 540 2.16 -25.52 22.83
N LYS A 541 3.19 -26.34 22.57
CA LYS A 541 3.37 -27.65 23.23
C LYS A 541 3.67 -27.54 24.74
N GLN A 542 4.37 -26.50 25.18
CA GLN A 542 4.59 -26.25 26.62
C GLN A 542 3.28 -25.99 27.37
N GLU A 543 2.27 -25.49 26.69
CA GLU A 543 0.92 -25.28 27.21
C GLU A 543 -0.05 -26.46 26.93
N GLY A 544 0.45 -27.58 26.37
CA GLY A 544 -0.37 -28.75 26.05
C GLY A 544 -1.31 -28.55 24.83
N LEU A 545 -1.05 -27.53 24.00
CA LEU A 545 -1.95 -27.15 22.90
C LEU A 545 -1.34 -27.47 21.53
N LYS A 546 -2.23 -27.71 20.54
CA LYS A 546 -1.87 -27.60 19.12
C LYS A 546 -1.69 -26.13 18.75
N LEU A 547 -0.88 -25.83 17.73
CA LEU A 547 -0.58 -24.47 17.34
C LEU A 547 -1.83 -23.64 16.95
N SER A 548 -2.84 -24.25 16.32
CA SER A 548 -4.11 -23.59 16.03
C SER A 548 -4.90 -23.23 17.29
N GLN A 549 -4.99 -24.15 18.25
CA GLN A 549 -5.64 -23.91 19.54
C GLN A 549 -4.93 -22.84 20.37
N PHE A 550 -3.59 -22.81 20.30
CA PHE A 550 -2.80 -21.76 20.93
C PHE A 550 -3.10 -20.38 20.32
N ALA A 551 -3.20 -20.29 18.98
CA ALA A 551 -3.55 -19.04 18.32
C ALA A 551 -4.98 -18.57 18.69
N GLU A 552 -5.94 -19.48 18.80
CA GLU A 552 -7.31 -19.18 19.26
C GLU A 552 -7.33 -18.69 20.72
N LYS A 553 -6.59 -19.37 21.62
CA LYS A 553 -6.44 -18.96 23.02
C LYS A 553 -5.87 -17.56 23.11
N LEU A 554 -4.76 -17.31 22.43
CA LEU A 554 -4.08 -16.02 22.41
C LEU A 554 -4.99 -14.89 21.87
N PHE A 555 -5.77 -15.17 20.82
CA PHE A 555 -6.74 -14.22 20.28
C PHE A 555 -7.78 -13.82 21.34
N LYS A 556 -8.35 -14.79 22.06
CA LYS A 556 -9.30 -14.53 23.15
C LYS A 556 -8.68 -13.71 24.27
N GLU A 557 -7.45 -14.05 24.68
CA GLU A 557 -6.71 -13.28 25.70
C GLU A 557 -6.49 -11.81 25.28
N VAL A 558 -6.20 -11.54 24.00
CA VAL A 558 -5.94 -10.18 23.49
C VAL A 558 -7.22 -9.35 23.32
N PHE A 559 -8.32 -9.98 22.89
CA PHE A 559 -9.51 -9.22 22.43
C PHE A 559 -10.79 -9.48 23.25
N GLU A 560 -10.94 -10.62 23.92
CA GLU A 560 -12.18 -11.01 24.62
C GLU A 560 -12.12 -10.83 26.14
N GLN A 561 -10.92 -10.71 26.77
CA GLN A 561 -10.77 -10.56 28.22
C GLN A 561 -10.84 -9.10 28.72
N ARG A 562 -11.39 -8.17 27.93
CA ARG A 562 -11.47 -6.75 28.35
C ARG A 562 -12.88 -6.22 28.28
#